data_78d1f465dae4b15be0dd04af2ce0dedd
#
_entry.id   78d1f465dae4b15be0dd04af2ce0dedd
#
_cell.length_a   1.000
_cell.length_b   1.000
_cell.length_c   1.000
_cell.angle_alpha   90.00
_cell.angle_beta   90.00
_cell.angle_gamma   90.00
#
_symmetry.space_group_name_H-M   'P 1'
#
loop_
_entity.id
_entity.type
_entity.pdbx_description
1 polymer ?
#
loop_
_entity_poly.entity_id
_entity_poly.type
_entity_poly.pdbx_seq_one_letter_code
_entity_poly.pdbx_strand_id
1 'polypeptide(L)'
;MNAKWTARFINLASHVATWSKDPSSQVGAVIVRPDRSIASVGFNGFPRGVEDRVDRISNRSAKLLFTLHAEMNAILGAKEPLQGHSIFVYPFQPCAHCAAAIIQAGIKEVYCPAESVPRWEESFEAARTMFHEAGIMVRWI
;
A
#
# COMPACT_ATOMS: atom_id res chain seq x y z
N MET A 1 13.83 2.29 12.40
CA MET A 1 13.74 3.70 11.91
C MET A 1 13.21 4.56 13.06
N ASN A 2 13.74 5.75 13.27
CA ASN A 2 13.29 6.59 14.39
C ASN A 2 11.94 7.27 14.08
N ALA A 3 11.31 7.83 15.13
CA ALA A 3 9.99 8.44 15.04
C ALA A 3 9.92 9.60 14.05
N LYS A 4 10.98 10.36 13.91
CA LYS A 4 11.06 11.50 13.00
C LYS A 4 10.92 11.05 11.54
N TRP A 5 11.67 10.03 11.12
CA TRP A 5 11.61 9.52 9.77
C TRP A 5 10.33 8.74 9.49
N THR A 6 9.87 7.98 10.48
CA THR A 6 8.58 7.28 10.38
C THR A 6 7.45 8.28 10.09
N ALA A 7 7.40 9.39 10.83
CA ALA A 7 6.39 10.43 10.62
C ALA A 7 6.51 11.06 9.22
N ARG A 8 7.73 11.32 8.76
CA ARG A 8 7.95 11.89 7.42
C ARG A 8 7.43 10.99 6.31
N PHE A 9 7.72 9.70 6.39
CA PHE A 9 7.30 8.77 5.34
C PHE A 9 5.82 8.45 5.39
N ILE A 10 5.21 8.36 6.58
CA ILE A 10 3.76 8.16 6.64
C ILE A 10 3.01 9.43 6.17
N ASN A 11 3.54 10.61 6.46
CA ASN A 11 2.98 11.86 5.93
C ASN A 11 3.10 11.93 4.41
N LEU A 12 4.20 11.44 3.85
CA LEU A 12 4.33 11.36 2.39
C LEU A 12 3.31 10.38 1.81
N ALA A 13 3.13 9.21 2.42
CA ALA A 13 2.11 8.25 1.98
C ALA A 13 0.71 8.88 2.03
N SER A 14 0.41 9.63 3.08
CA SER A 14 -0.85 10.38 3.19
C SER A 14 -1.03 11.39 2.06
N HIS A 15 0.02 12.11 1.71
CA HIS A 15 -0.02 13.06 0.60
C HIS A 15 -0.24 12.35 -0.75
N VAL A 16 0.51 11.28 -0.99
CA VAL A 16 0.37 10.47 -2.22
C VAL A 16 -1.04 9.90 -2.34
N ALA A 17 -1.66 9.51 -1.22
CA ALA A 17 -3.04 9.03 -1.20
C ALA A 17 -4.02 10.03 -1.82
N THR A 18 -3.78 11.33 -1.64
CA THR A 18 -4.66 12.39 -2.20
C THR A 18 -4.67 12.42 -3.72
N TRP A 19 -3.72 11.77 -4.37
CA TRP A 19 -3.66 11.71 -5.84
C TRP A 19 -4.63 10.69 -6.42
N SER A 20 -5.17 9.80 -5.60
CA SER A 20 -6.15 8.80 -6.03
C SER A 20 -7.48 9.45 -6.40
N LYS A 21 -8.08 8.99 -7.51
CA LYS A 21 -9.41 9.40 -7.96
C LYS A 21 -10.54 8.57 -7.33
N ASP A 22 -10.20 7.59 -6.49
CA ASP A 22 -11.21 6.71 -5.89
C ASP A 22 -12.11 7.52 -4.94
N PRO A 23 -13.43 7.48 -5.12
CA PRO A 23 -14.35 8.26 -4.30
C PRO A 23 -14.57 7.69 -2.89
N SER A 24 -14.21 6.43 -2.66
CA SER A 24 -14.46 5.74 -1.39
C SER A 24 -13.22 5.69 -0.51
N SER A 25 -12.08 5.28 -1.08
CA SER A 25 -10.84 5.09 -0.33
C SER A 25 -9.65 5.56 -1.15
N GLN A 26 -8.95 6.56 -0.64
CA GLN A 26 -7.71 7.04 -1.23
C GLN A 26 -6.56 6.47 -0.42
N VAL A 27 -5.71 5.65 -1.06
CA VAL A 27 -4.60 4.95 -0.42
C VAL A 27 -3.29 5.37 -1.08
N GLY A 28 -2.27 5.56 -0.25
CA GLY A 28 -0.92 5.86 -0.72
C GLY A 28 0.09 4.90 -0.11
N ALA A 29 1.13 4.59 -0.88
CA ALA A 29 2.23 3.74 -0.45
C ALA A 29 3.57 4.35 -0.84
N VAL A 30 4.56 4.23 0.06
CA VAL A 30 5.92 4.71 -0.16
C VAL A 30 6.87 3.58 0.20
N ILE A 31 7.74 3.21 -0.74
CA ILE A 31 8.79 2.20 -0.52
C ILE A 31 10.10 2.93 -0.25
N VAL A 32 10.74 2.57 0.85
CA VAL A 32 11.93 3.25 1.37
C VAL A 32 13.08 2.26 1.45
N ARG A 33 14.25 2.66 0.93
CA ARG A 33 15.48 1.87 0.99
C ARG A 33 16.06 1.87 2.41
N PRO A 34 16.97 0.94 2.72
CA PRO A 34 17.63 0.94 4.04
C PRO A 34 18.36 2.23 4.39
N ASP A 35 18.83 2.99 3.40
CA ASP A 35 19.49 4.27 3.60
C ASP A 35 18.52 5.44 3.75
N ARG A 36 17.20 5.16 3.78
CA ARG A 36 16.12 6.15 3.88
C ARG A 36 15.88 6.97 2.62
N SER A 37 16.46 6.61 1.49
CA SER A 37 16.04 7.19 0.22
C SER A 37 14.77 6.49 -0.28
N ILE A 38 13.99 7.19 -1.10
CA ILE A 38 12.71 6.69 -1.59
C ILE A 38 12.94 5.89 -2.86
N ALA A 39 12.49 4.63 -2.86
CA ALA A 39 12.56 3.77 -4.03
C ALA A 39 11.38 3.98 -4.99
N SER A 40 10.18 4.14 -4.44
CA SER A 40 8.96 4.23 -5.24
C SER A 40 7.81 4.78 -4.40
N VAL A 41 6.82 5.34 -5.09
CA VAL A 41 5.52 5.70 -4.50
C VAL A 41 4.42 5.12 -5.37
N GLY A 42 3.24 4.92 -4.78
CA GLY A 42 2.07 4.44 -5.49
C GLY A 42 0.78 4.89 -4.83
N PHE A 43 -0.26 5.05 -5.61
CA PHE A 43 -1.61 5.30 -5.12
C PHE A 43 -2.58 4.40 -5.89
N ASN A 44 -3.76 4.15 -5.32
CA ASN A 44 -4.73 3.26 -5.95
C ASN A 44 -5.43 3.91 -7.13
N GLY A 45 -5.61 3.15 -8.19
CA GLY A 45 -6.26 3.63 -9.40
C GLY A 45 -6.28 2.57 -10.49
N PHE A 46 -6.89 2.92 -11.61
CA PHE A 46 -6.91 2.02 -12.77
C PHE A 46 -5.53 2.00 -13.45
N PRO A 47 -5.17 0.89 -14.10
CA PRO A 47 -3.88 0.80 -14.81
C PRO A 47 -3.75 1.84 -15.91
N ARG A 48 -2.50 2.17 -16.25
CA ARG A 48 -2.22 3.11 -17.35
C ARG A 48 -2.86 2.65 -18.65
N GLY A 49 -3.48 3.58 -19.36
CA GLY A 49 -4.17 3.30 -20.62
C GLY A 49 -5.59 2.76 -20.47
N VAL A 50 -6.00 2.40 -19.26
CA VAL A 50 -7.37 2.03 -18.95
C VAL A 50 -8.15 3.30 -18.60
N GLU A 51 -9.30 3.50 -19.27
CA GLU A 51 -10.05 4.75 -19.12
C GLU A 51 -10.71 4.87 -17.74
N ASP A 52 -10.53 6.05 -17.12
CA ASP A 52 -11.16 6.43 -15.85
C ASP A 52 -12.60 6.90 -16.08
N ARG A 53 -13.44 6.05 -16.69
CA ARG A 53 -14.82 6.41 -16.98
C ARG A 53 -15.65 6.47 -15.72
N VAL A 54 -16.57 7.43 -15.67
CA VAL A 54 -17.45 7.62 -14.51
C VAL A 54 -18.28 6.37 -14.23
N ASP A 55 -18.75 5.67 -15.27
CA ASP A 55 -19.53 4.44 -15.13
C ASP A 55 -18.73 3.29 -14.49
N ARG A 56 -17.40 3.32 -14.59
CA ARG A 56 -16.52 2.36 -13.93
C ARG A 56 -16.21 2.78 -12.50
N ILE A 57 -15.88 4.05 -12.31
CA ILE A 57 -15.48 4.58 -10.99
C ILE A 57 -16.66 4.59 -10.02
N SER A 58 -17.86 4.93 -10.48
CA SER A 58 -19.06 5.00 -9.66
C SER A 58 -19.74 3.65 -9.42
N ASN A 59 -19.40 2.62 -10.19
CA ASN A 59 -19.91 1.27 -10.00
C ASN A 59 -18.91 0.47 -9.15
N ARG A 60 -19.30 0.11 -7.92
CA ARG A 60 -18.40 -0.55 -6.98
C ARG A 60 -17.82 -1.86 -7.54
N SER A 61 -18.62 -2.69 -8.18
CA SER A 61 -18.16 -3.97 -8.72
C SER A 61 -17.12 -3.76 -9.83
N ALA A 62 -17.37 -2.84 -10.75
CA ALA A 62 -16.44 -2.51 -11.83
C ALA A 62 -15.17 -1.87 -11.25
N LYS A 63 -15.32 -0.92 -10.31
CA LYS A 63 -14.20 -0.26 -9.67
C LYS A 63 -13.26 -1.27 -8.99
N LEU A 64 -13.81 -2.22 -8.24
CA LEU A 64 -13.01 -3.25 -7.57
C LEU A 64 -12.26 -4.16 -8.53
N LEU A 65 -12.85 -4.45 -9.70
CA LEU A 65 -12.19 -5.27 -10.70
C LEU A 65 -11.03 -4.55 -11.40
N PHE A 66 -11.17 -3.25 -11.63
CA PHE A 66 -10.22 -2.46 -12.42
C PHE A 66 -9.12 -1.80 -11.58
N THR A 67 -9.32 -1.67 -10.29
CA THR A 67 -8.40 -0.92 -9.42
C THR A 67 -7.15 -1.74 -9.11
N LEU A 68 -5.99 -1.14 -9.36
CA LEU A 68 -4.71 -1.60 -8.86
C LEU A 68 -4.42 -0.86 -7.54
N HIS A 69 -4.13 -1.59 -6.49
CA HIS A 69 -3.91 -1.02 -5.17
C HIS A 69 -2.61 -0.22 -5.09
N ALA A 70 -2.55 0.72 -4.16
CA ALA A 70 -1.39 1.60 -3.97
C ALA A 70 -0.09 0.82 -3.77
N GLU A 71 -0.12 -0.23 -2.95
CA GLU A 71 1.05 -1.05 -2.65
C GLU A 71 1.57 -1.75 -3.91
N MET A 72 0.65 -2.31 -4.71
CA MET A 72 1.02 -2.95 -5.98
C MET A 72 1.59 -1.95 -6.96
N ASN A 73 1.01 -0.75 -7.04
CA ASN A 73 1.54 0.32 -7.88
C ASN A 73 2.96 0.72 -7.46
N ALA A 74 3.21 0.82 -6.17
CA ALA A 74 4.54 1.13 -5.67
C ALA A 74 5.56 0.02 -5.99
N ILE A 75 5.16 -1.25 -5.83
CA ILE A 75 6.02 -2.40 -6.14
C ILE A 75 6.34 -2.46 -7.62
N LEU A 76 5.33 -2.35 -8.46
CA LEU A 76 5.51 -2.41 -9.93
C LEU A 76 6.25 -1.18 -10.47
N GLY A 77 6.10 -0.03 -9.83
CA GLY A 77 6.79 1.20 -10.20
C GLY A 77 8.26 1.23 -9.81
N ALA A 78 8.66 0.42 -8.84
CA ALA A 78 10.05 0.31 -8.44
C ALA A 78 10.84 -0.46 -9.52
N LYS A 79 11.93 0.10 -9.98
CA LYS A 79 12.75 -0.51 -11.03
C LYS A 79 14.04 -1.09 -10.45
N GLU A 80 13.91 -1.72 -9.28
CA GLU A 80 15.04 -2.29 -8.55
C GLU A 80 14.57 -3.43 -7.65
N PRO A 81 15.47 -4.33 -7.18
CA PRO A 81 15.13 -5.32 -6.16
C PRO A 81 14.72 -4.64 -4.86
N LEU A 82 13.68 -5.18 -4.21
CA LEU A 82 13.09 -4.58 -3.01
C LEU A 82 13.47 -5.31 -1.71
N GLN A 83 14.35 -6.31 -1.77
CA GLN A 83 14.77 -7.04 -0.57
C GLN A 83 15.31 -6.09 0.50
N GLY A 84 14.78 -6.22 1.71
CA GLY A 84 15.23 -5.43 2.84
C GLY A 84 14.68 -4.01 2.91
N HIS A 85 13.86 -3.61 1.95
CA HIS A 85 13.21 -2.30 1.98
C HIS A 85 12.05 -2.29 2.97
N SER A 86 11.53 -1.08 3.24
CA SER A 86 10.33 -0.87 4.06
C SER A 86 9.23 -0.26 3.21
N ILE A 87 7.97 -0.53 3.54
CA ILE A 87 6.83 0.09 2.89
C ILE A 87 5.95 0.82 3.93
N PHE A 88 5.57 2.04 3.60
CA PHE A 88 4.65 2.86 4.39
C PHE A 88 3.32 2.95 3.66
N VAL A 89 2.23 2.63 4.32
CA VAL A 89 0.89 2.60 3.71
C VAL A 89 -0.07 3.44 4.54
N TYR A 90 -0.85 4.27 3.88
CA TYR A 90 -1.85 5.13 4.50
C TYR A 90 -3.16 5.06 3.70
N PRO A 91 -4.35 5.02 4.31
CA PRO A 91 -4.64 5.24 5.73
C PRO A 91 -4.77 3.97 6.58
N PHE A 92 -4.60 2.80 6.01
CA PHE A 92 -4.76 1.53 6.71
C PHE A 92 -3.80 0.47 6.16
N GLN A 93 -3.77 -0.68 6.81
CA GLN A 93 -2.85 -1.76 6.46
C GLN A 93 -3.09 -2.34 5.06
N PRO A 94 -2.11 -3.03 4.47
CA PRO A 94 -2.30 -3.78 3.23
C PRO A 94 -3.34 -4.89 3.37
N CYS A 95 -4.10 -5.12 2.30
CA CYS A 95 -4.99 -6.27 2.19
C CYS A 95 -4.19 -7.55 1.93
N ALA A 96 -4.87 -8.70 1.93
CA ALA A 96 -4.21 -10.00 1.76
C ALA A 96 -3.43 -10.12 0.45
N HIS A 97 -3.99 -9.65 -0.66
CA HIS A 97 -3.30 -9.71 -1.96
C HIS A 97 -2.04 -8.84 -1.98
N CYS A 98 -2.12 -7.64 -1.42
CA CYS A 98 -0.95 -6.76 -1.33
C CYS A 98 0.08 -7.30 -0.35
N ALA A 99 -0.35 -7.90 0.77
CA ALA A 99 0.55 -8.54 1.72
C ALA A 99 1.37 -9.65 1.05
N ALA A 100 0.71 -10.50 0.27
CA ALA A 100 1.39 -11.56 -0.47
C ALA A 100 2.47 -11.00 -1.40
N ALA A 101 2.17 -9.93 -2.13
CA ALA A 101 3.12 -9.29 -3.03
C ALA A 101 4.28 -8.63 -2.28
N ILE A 102 3.99 -7.97 -1.15
CA ILE A 102 5.00 -7.35 -0.29
C ILE A 102 6.00 -8.40 0.21
N ILE A 103 5.49 -9.55 0.66
CA ILE A 103 6.33 -10.66 1.14
C ILE A 103 7.21 -11.18 0.01
N GLN A 104 6.63 -11.47 -1.16
CA GLN A 104 7.38 -12.02 -2.30
C GLN A 104 8.42 -11.04 -2.82
N ALA A 105 8.18 -9.75 -2.72
CA ALA A 105 9.15 -8.72 -3.09
C ALA A 105 10.35 -8.64 -2.13
N GLY A 106 10.27 -9.27 -0.96
CA GLY A 106 11.34 -9.26 0.03
C GLY A 106 11.35 -8.03 0.93
N ILE A 107 10.29 -7.25 0.95
CA ILE A 107 10.15 -6.11 1.87
C ILE A 107 10.08 -6.65 3.30
N LYS A 108 10.85 -6.05 4.22
CA LYS A 108 11.01 -6.59 5.57
C LYS A 108 10.14 -5.93 6.63
N GLU A 109 9.70 -4.70 6.40
CA GLU A 109 8.91 -3.95 7.37
C GLU A 109 7.75 -3.24 6.68
N VAL A 110 6.60 -3.22 7.35
CA VAL A 110 5.40 -2.52 6.93
C VAL A 110 5.02 -1.53 8.01
N TYR A 111 4.85 -0.26 7.65
CA TYR A 111 4.41 0.81 8.55
C TYR A 111 3.03 1.28 8.11
N CYS A 112 2.06 1.27 8.98
CA CYS A 112 0.69 1.68 8.65
C CYS A 112 -0.09 2.06 9.91
N PRO A 113 -1.13 2.92 9.78
CA PRO A 113 -2.05 3.18 10.88
C PRO A 113 -2.87 1.95 11.23
N ALA A 114 -3.22 1.84 12.51
CA ALA A 114 -4.06 0.76 13.03
C ALA A 114 -5.54 1.10 12.88
N GLU A 115 -5.98 1.31 11.65
CA GLU A 115 -7.37 1.63 11.35
C GLU A 115 -8.21 0.36 11.15
N SER A 116 -9.42 0.37 11.69
CA SER A 116 -10.39 -0.69 11.46
C SER A 116 -11.25 -0.33 10.24
N VAL A 117 -11.33 -1.25 9.29
CA VAL A 117 -12.19 -1.12 8.11
C VAL A 117 -13.03 -2.40 8.01
N PRO A 118 -14.24 -2.42 8.59
CA PRO A 118 -15.01 -3.67 8.74
C PRO A 118 -15.16 -4.49 7.46
N ARG A 119 -15.40 -3.84 6.33
CA ARG A 119 -15.56 -4.55 5.04
C ARG A 119 -14.28 -5.23 4.56
N TRP A 120 -13.12 -4.87 5.09
CA TRP A 120 -11.81 -5.45 4.75
C TRP A 120 -11.24 -6.35 5.83
N GLU A 121 -11.94 -6.52 6.97
CA GLU A 121 -11.35 -7.17 8.15
C GLU A 121 -10.91 -8.61 7.89
N GLU A 122 -11.66 -9.41 7.14
CA GLU A 122 -11.25 -10.77 6.79
C GLU A 122 -9.92 -10.75 6.01
N SER A 123 -9.80 -9.88 5.03
CA SER A 123 -8.58 -9.72 4.24
C SER A 123 -7.42 -9.21 5.10
N PHE A 124 -7.69 -8.24 5.98
CA PHE A 124 -6.68 -7.68 6.87
C PHE A 124 -6.16 -8.71 7.87
N GLU A 125 -7.03 -9.56 8.40
CA GLU A 125 -6.63 -10.65 9.29
C GLU A 125 -5.71 -11.64 8.57
N ALA A 126 -6.06 -12.04 7.35
CA ALA A 126 -5.22 -12.91 6.53
C ALA A 126 -3.86 -12.28 6.26
N ALA A 127 -3.84 -10.96 5.97
CA ALA A 127 -2.58 -10.23 5.76
C ALA A 127 -1.69 -10.27 7.01
N ARG A 128 -2.26 -10.01 8.18
CA ARG A 128 -1.51 -10.06 9.45
C ARG A 128 -0.94 -11.44 9.71
N THR A 129 -1.71 -12.48 9.44
CA THR A 129 -1.27 -13.88 9.57
C THR A 129 -0.07 -14.16 8.65
N MET A 130 -0.19 -13.77 7.38
CA MET A 130 0.90 -13.98 6.41
C MET A 130 2.17 -13.21 6.81
N PHE A 131 2.05 -11.97 7.22
CA PHE A 131 3.20 -11.18 7.68
C PHE A 131 3.88 -11.83 8.86
N HIS A 132 3.10 -12.29 9.84
CA HIS A 132 3.64 -12.96 11.02
C HIS A 132 4.41 -14.23 10.64
N GLU A 133 3.82 -15.10 9.83
CA GLU A 133 4.45 -16.37 9.41
C GLU A 133 5.70 -16.12 8.57
N ALA A 134 5.70 -15.08 7.74
CA ALA A 134 6.85 -14.74 6.89
C ALA A 134 7.95 -13.96 7.63
N GLY A 135 7.73 -13.61 8.90
CA GLY A 135 8.71 -12.84 9.67
C GLY A 135 8.78 -11.35 9.29
N ILE A 136 7.74 -10.83 8.67
CA ILE A 136 7.66 -9.40 8.31
C ILE A 136 7.19 -8.62 9.53
N MET A 137 7.95 -7.59 9.88
CA MET A 137 7.60 -6.74 11.00
C MET A 137 6.54 -5.71 10.58
N VAL A 138 5.39 -5.72 11.23
CA VAL A 138 4.36 -4.69 11.04
C VAL A 138 4.46 -3.68 12.18
N ARG A 139 4.65 -2.42 11.82
CA ARG A 139 4.80 -1.29 12.75
C ARG A 139 3.54 -0.44 12.69
N TRP A 140 2.73 -0.52 13.71
CA TRP A 140 1.50 0.28 13.81
C TRP A 140 1.83 1.71 14.25
N ILE A 141 1.26 2.67 13.56
CA ILE A 141 1.52 4.10 13.79
C ILE A 141 0.28 4.81 14.33
#